data_e86812a4155d656219cd2064cfeb1727
#
_entry.id   e86812a4155d656219cd2064cfeb1727
#
_cell.length_a   1.000
_cell.length_b   1.000
_cell.length_c   1.000
_cell.angle_alpha   90.00
_cell.angle_beta   90.00
_cell.angle_gamma   90.00
#
_symmetry.space_group_name_H-M   'P 1'
#
loop_
_entity.id
_entity.type
_entity.pdbx_description
1 polymer ?
#
loop_
_entity_poly.entity_id
_entity_poly.type
_entity_poly.pdbx_seq_one_letter_code
_entity_poly.pdbx_strand_id
1 'polypeptide(L)'
;VKGRENRYQIVCGMFAHELGHVLFTDFLSVQTYHNYLDSFKWYPRPPAFRLAADARNEKAFWEYVKEDPKNLQMVHQIAANIANIIEDGYIENRMLNSFPGTLGYGLETLRERHFDEIDTVTELIAKEADDDGHILESILQIMLSYAKFGRIKYGGEPKTDERIKTVFGLIDD
;
A
#
# COMPACT_ATOMS: atom_id res chain seq x y z
N VAL A 1 33.09 -10.82 -4.31
CA VAL A 1 32.74 -10.01 -5.47
C VAL A 1 31.23 -9.87 -5.56
N LYS A 2 30.45 -10.96 -5.70
CA LYS A 2 28.96 -10.91 -5.76
C LYS A 2 28.29 -10.07 -4.64
N GLY A 3 28.81 -10.08 -3.42
CA GLY A 3 28.21 -9.32 -2.32
C GLY A 3 28.42 -7.80 -2.38
N ARG A 4 29.43 -7.31 -3.10
CA ARG A 4 29.68 -5.85 -3.26
C ARG A 4 28.86 -5.26 -4.40
N GLU A 5 28.75 -5.97 -5.51
CA GLU A 5 27.90 -5.56 -6.65
C GLU A 5 26.44 -5.45 -6.21
N ASN A 6 25.96 -6.44 -5.45
CA ASN A 6 24.57 -6.42 -4.95
C ASN A 6 24.32 -5.25 -4.00
N ARG A 7 25.28 -4.87 -3.13
CA ARG A 7 25.15 -3.70 -2.24
C ARG A 7 25.08 -2.38 -3.03
N TYR A 8 25.90 -2.24 -4.06
CA TYR A 8 25.85 -1.05 -4.91
C TYR A 8 24.49 -0.91 -5.60
N GLN A 9 23.98 -1.99 -6.17
CA GLN A 9 22.67 -1.99 -6.83
C GLN A 9 21.55 -1.66 -5.85
N ILE A 10 21.57 -2.20 -4.65
CA ILE A 10 20.58 -1.88 -3.61
C ILE A 10 20.64 -0.39 -3.24
N VAL A 11 21.82 0.18 -3.06
CA VAL A 11 21.98 1.62 -2.78
C VAL A 11 21.46 2.47 -3.93
N CYS A 12 21.76 2.09 -5.18
CA CYS A 12 21.19 2.76 -6.36
C CYS A 12 19.65 2.65 -6.39
N GLY A 13 19.10 1.49 -6.03
CA GLY A 13 17.67 1.28 -5.93
C GLY A 13 17.01 2.15 -4.86
N MET A 14 17.60 2.22 -3.67
CA MET A 14 17.12 3.10 -2.59
C MET A 14 17.16 4.56 -3.03
N PHE A 15 18.27 5.00 -3.64
CA PHE A 15 18.36 6.36 -4.17
C PHE A 15 17.33 6.63 -5.26
N ALA A 16 17.08 5.68 -6.16
CA ALA A 16 16.08 5.80 -7.20
C ALA A 16 14.67 5.91 -6.61
N HIS A 17 14.37 5.15 -5.56
CA HIS A 17 13.09 5.22 -4.85
C HIS A 17 12.88 6.61 -4.24
N GLU A 18 13.82 7.13 -3.46
CA GLU A 18 13.73 8.46 -2.85
C GLU A 18 13.66 9.57 -3.90
N LEU A 19 14.42 9.44 -4.99
CA LEU A 19 14.35 10.37 -6.11
C LEU A 19 12.95 10.32 -6.79
N GLY A 20 12.32 9.16 -6.83
CA GLY A 20 10.96 8.98 -7.31
C GLY A 20 9.96 9.83 -6.54
N HIS A 21 10.05 9.85 -5.21
CA HIS A 21 9.23 10.75 -4.38
C HIS A 21 9.47 12.22 -4.71
N VAL A 22 10.71 12.63 -4.84
CA VAL A 22 11.04 14.04 -5.18
C VAL A 22 10.46 14.45 -6.54
N LEU A 23 10.45 13.54 -7.52
CA LEU A 23 10.07 13.86 -8.90
C LEU A 23 8.55 13.70 -9.17
N PHE A 24 7.88 12.80 -8.47
CA PHE A 24 6.55 12.35 -8.87
C PHE A 24 5.49 12.43 -7.77
N THR A 25 5.86 12.67 -6.50
CA THR A 25 4.87 12.84 -5.42
C THR A 25 4.16 14.18 -5.52
N ASP A 26 2.83 14.15 -5.47
CA ASP A 26 2.01 15.36 -5.32
C ASP A 26 1.80 15.68 -3.83
N PHE A 27 2.81 16.30 -3.21
CA PHE A 27 2.78 16.67 -1.80
C PHE A 27 1.60 17.59 -1.44
N LEU A 28 1.12 18.40 -2.39
CA LEU A 28 -0.02 19.28 -2.15
C LEU A 28 -1.31 18.48 -2.01
N SER A 29 -1.53 17.49 -2.87
CA SER A 29 -2.69 16.61 -2.77
C SER A 29 -2.66 15.78 -1.48
N VAL A 30 -1.50 15.27 -1.08
CA VAL A 30 -1.33 14.56 0.20
C VAL A 30 -1.72 15.45 1.38
N GLN A 31 -1.17 16.68 1.44
CA GLN A 31 -1.52 17.64 2.50
C GLN A 31 -3.01 17.99 2.49
N THR A 32 -3.58 18.20 1.32
CA THR A 32 -5.01 18.52 1.16
C THR A 32 -5.87 17.37 1.66
N TYR A 33 -5.52 16.13 1.34
CA TYR A 33 -6.20 14.94 1.84
C TYR A 33 -6.25 14.90 3.37
N HIS A 34 -5.11 15.11 4.04
CA HIS A 34 -5.06 15.16 5.50
C HIS A 34 -5.94 16.26 6.09
N ASN A 35 -5.92 17.46 5.51
CA ASN A 35 -6.76 18.59 5.95
C ASN A 35 -8.27 18.28 5.80
N TYR A 36 -8.65 17.56 4.75
CA TYR A 36 -10.04 17.13 4.56
C TYR A 36 -10.45 16.08 5.60
N LEU A 37 -9.57 15.11 5.87
CA LEU A 37 -9.81 14.08 6.88
C LEU A 37 -9.98 14.70 8.30
N ASP A 38 -9.13 15.68 8.64
CA ASP A 38 -9.27 16.48 9.88
C ASP A 38 -10.60 17.22 9.96
N SER A 39 -11.16 17.59 8.81
CA SER A 39 -12.46 18.22 8.68
C SER A 39 -13.63 17.24 8.60
N PHE A 40 -13.38 15.95 8.79
CA PHE A 40 -14.34 14.85 8.63
C PHE A 40 -14.99 14.81 7.25
N LYS A 41 -14.18 14.97 6.20
CA LYS A 41 -14.62 15.00 4.80
C LYS A 41 -13.75 14.09 3.95
N TRP A 42 -14.35 13.55 2.89
CA TRP A 42 -13.62 12.85 1.85
C TRP A 42 -12.92 13.80 0.88
N TYR A 43 -11.80 13.38 0.34
CA TYR A 43 -11.06 14.08 -0.71
C TYR A 43 -10.69 13.09 -1.84
N PRO A 44 -10.79 13.49 -3.11
CA PRO A 44 -11.31 14.76 -3.64
C PRO A 44 -12.84 14.85 -3.64
N ARG A 45 -13.50 13.73 -3.41
CA ARG A 45 -14.95 13.57 -3.38
C ARG A 45 -15.34 12.38 -2.50
N PRO A 46 -16.58 12.30 -2.02
CA PRO A 46 -17.09 11.10 -1.35
C PRO A 46 -16.96 9.85 -2.24
N PRO A 47 -16.72 8.67 -1.66
CA PRO A 47 -16.72 7.41 -2.40
C PRO A 47 -18.10 7.15 -3.01
N ALA A 48 -18.13 6.49 -4.16
CA ALA A 48 -19.38 6.04 -4.76
C ALA A 48 -19.98 4.90 -3.94
N PHE A 49 -21.23 5.02 -3.56
CA PHE A 49 -21.94 3.93 -2.91
C PHE A 49 -22.34 2.87 -3.93
N ARG A 50 -21.99 1.63 -3.69
CA ARG A 50 -22.29 0.48 -4.54
C ARG A 50 -23.31 -0.44 -3.90
N LEU A 51 -23.28 -0.55 -2.58
CA LEU A 51 -24.15 -1.38 -1.79
C LEU A 51 -25.12 -0.52 -0.97
N ALA A 52 -26.32 -1.04 -0.73
CA ALA A 52 -27.30 -0.38 0.14
C ALA A 52 -26.78 -0.15 1.59
N ALA A 53 -25.75 -0.88 1.99
CA ALA A 53 -25.10 -0.72 3.29
C ALA A 53 -24.12 0.45 3.35
N ASP A 54 -23.59 0.91 2.21
CA ASP A 54 -22.44 1.84 2.18
C ASP A 54 -22.75 3.19 2.84
N ALA A 55 -23.91 3.76 2.59
CA ALA A 55 -24.33 5.01 3.24
C ALA A 55 -24.43 4.87 4.77
N ARG A 56 -24.84 3.69 5.25
CA ARG A 56 -24.92 3.39 6.68
C ARG A 56 -23.53 3.19 7.27
N ASN A 57 -22.66 2.50 6.56
CA ASN A 57 -21.28 2.26 6.96
C ASN A 57 -20.48 3.58 6.98
N GLU A 58 -20.66 4.46 6.00
CA GLU A 58 -20.05 5.79 6.00
C GLU A 58 -20.48 6.61 7.21
N LYS A 59 -21.78 6.63 7.50
CA LYS A 59 -22.28 7.33 8.69
C LYS A 59 -21.67 6.79 9.98
N ALA A 60 -21.66 5.47 10.15
CA ALA A 60 -21.06 4.82 11.31
C ALA A 60 -19.55 5.10 11.42
N PHE A 61 -18.84 5.13 10.28
CA PHE A 61 -17.43 5.48 10.23
C PHE A 61 -17.17 6.90 10.75
N TRP A 62 -17.92 7.92 10.27
CA TRP A 62 -17.73 9.28 10.75
C TRP A 62 -18.20 9.49 12.19
N GLU A 63 -19.20 8.76 12.66
CA GLU A 63 -19.60 8.75 14.08
C GLU A 63 -18.44 8.21 14.92
N TYR A 64 -17.87 7.06 14.57
CA TYR A 64 -16.72 6.47 15.24
C TYR A 64 -15.51 7.41 15.27
N VAL A 65 -15.17 8.02 14.14
CA VAL A 65 -14.02 8.94 14.03
C VAL A 65 -14.18 10.17 14.93
N LYS A 66 -15.40 10.68 15.11
CA LYS A 66 -15.72 11.85 15.94
C LYS A 66 -15.80 11.55 17.44
N GLU A 67 -15.94 10.28 17.80
CA GLU A 67 -16.14 9.86 19.18
C GLU A 67 -14.90 10.08 20.05
N ASP A 68 -13.70 9.80 19.50
CA ASP A 68 -12.42 9.96 20.21
C ASP A 68 -11.33 10.46 19.23
N PRO A 69 -10.52 11.48 19.60
CA PRO A 69 -9.36 11.91 18.80
C PRO A 69 -8.38 10.78 18.44
N LYS A 70 -8.27 9.73 19.25
CA LYS A 70 -7.45 8.55 18.94
C LYS A 70 -7.96 7.80 17.73
N ASN A 71 -9.28 7.75 17.53
CA ASN A 71 -9.88 7.12 16.37
C ASN A 71 -9.49 7.85 15.08
N LEU A 72 -9.50 9.19 15.11
CA LEU A 72 -9.02 10.01 14.00
C LEU A 72 -7.53 9.75 13.72
N GLN A 73 -6.70 9.69 14.74
CA GLN A 73 -5.27 9.39 14.61
C GLN A 73 -5.04 8.00 13.99
N MET A 74 -5.80 7.00 14.41
CA MET A 74 -5.73 5.65 13.84
C MET A 74 -6.13 5.66 12.35
N VAL A 75 -7.19 6.37 11.99
CA VAL A 75 -7.62 6.51 10.59
C VAL A 75 -6.56 7.22 9.74
N HIS A 76 -5.92 8.28 10.27
CA HIS A 76 -4.77 8.91 9.59
C HIS A 76 -3.63 7.94 9.34
N GLN A 77 -3.29 7.10 10.32
CA GLN A 77 -2.23 6.13 10.18
C GLN A 77 -2.54 5.07 9.11
N ILE A 78 -3.75 4.53 9.12
CA ILE A 78 -4.20 3.55 8.11
C ILE A 78 -4.20 4.18 6.72
N ALA A 79 -4.75 5.39 6.60
CA ALA A 79 -4.80 6.11 5.35
C ALA A 79 -3.40 6.44 4.81
N ALA A 80 -2.47 6.84 5.67
CA ALA A 80 -1.08 7.08 5.30
C ALA A 80 -0.39 5.79 4.81
N ASN A 81 -0.62 4.65 5.48
CA ASN A 81 -0.08 3.37 5.04
C ASN A 81 -0.60 2.97 3.65
N ILE A 82 -1.90 3.12 3.41
CA ILE A 82 -2.50 2.83 2.10
C ILE A 82 -1.94 3.78 1.04
N ALA A 83 -1.87 5.08 1.32
CA ALA A 83 -1.32 6.07 0.41
C ALA A 83 0.13 5.77 0.04
N ASN A 84 0.99 5.44 1.01
CA ASN A 84 2.38 5.06 0.77
C ASN A 84 2.49 3.82 -0.13
N ILE A 85 1.66 2.80 0.12
CA ILE A 85 1.66 1.58 -0.70
C ILE A 85 1.36 1.89 -2.17
N ILE A 86 0.33 2.69 -2.42
CA ILE A 86 -0.08 3.07 -3.78
C ILE A 86 0.96 3.98 -4.42
N GLU A 87 1.47 4.95 -3.67
CA GLU A 87 2.45 5.90 -4.13
C GLU A 87 3.78 5.22 -4.48
N ASP A 88 4.31 4.35 -3.62
CA ASP A 88 5.50 3.57 -3.88
C ASP A 88 5.39 2.78 -5.19
N GLY A 89 4.25 2.12 -5.41
CA GLY A 89 3.99 1.41 -6.66
C GLY A 89 4.01 2.35 -7.86
N TYR A 90 3.39 3.52 -7.76
CA TYR A 90 3.33 4.52 -8.81
C TYR A 90 4.70 5.13 -9.12
N ILE A 91 5.42 5.64 -8.11
CA ILE A 91 6.71 6.32 -8.32
C ILE A 91 7.76 5.35 -8.84
N GLU A 92 7.82 4.12 -8.32
CA GLU A 92 8.76 3.11 -8.78
C GLU A 92 8.50 2.74 -10.24
N ASN A 93 7.24 2.55 -10.64
CA ASN A 93 6.89 2.30 -12.03
C ASN A 93 7.28 3.48 -12.94
N ARG A 94 7.08 4.72 -12.49
CA ARG A 94 7.52 5.93 -13.20
C ARG A 94 9.03 5.98 -13.33
N MET A 95 9.77 5.66 -12.27
CA MET A 95 11.23 5.62 -12.27
C MET A 95 11.78 4.57 -13.25
N LEU A 96 11.25 3.35 -13.23
CA LEU A 96 11.64 2.27 -14.14
C LEU A 96 11.44 2.67 -15.61
N ASN A 97 10.32 3.32 -15.92
CA ASN A 97 10.03 3.76 -17.28
C ASN A 97 10.87 4.97 -17.73
N SER A 98 11.19 5.89 -16.82
CA SER A 98 11.90 7.13 -17.14
C SER A 98 13.42 7.00 -17.06
N PHE A 99 13.93 6.11 -16.21
CA PHE A 99 15.36 5.94 -15.93
C PHE A 99 15.78 4.46 -15.93
N PRO A 100 15.66 3.76 -17.08
CA PRO A 100 15.86 2.28 -17.14
C PRO A 100 17.33 1.84 -16.97
N GLY A 101 18.29 2.78 -16.94
CA GLY A 101 19.72 2.47 -16.78
C GLY A 101 20.08 2.01 -15.37
N THR A 102 21.17 2.53 -14.82
CA THR A 102 21.68 2.11 -13.49
C THR A 102 20.65 2.27 -12.38
N LEU A 103 19.83 3.33 -12.40
CA LEU A 103 18.79 3.57 -11.42
C LEU A 103 17.66 2.54 -11.53
N GLY A 104 17.18 2.27 -12.75
CA GLY A 104 16.14 1.27 -13.01
C GLY A 104 16.60 -0.12 -12.60
N TYR A 105 17.79 -0.54 -13.01
CA TYR A 105 18.35 -1.84 -12.60
C TYR A 105 18.52 -1.97 -11.08
N GLY A 106 18.99 -0.90 -10.42
CA GLY A 106 19.08 -0.86 -8.96
C GLY A 106 17.71 -1.00 -8.29
N LEU A 107 16.72 -0.30 -8.83
CA LEU A 107 15.35 -0.35 -8.33
C LEU A 107 14.71 -1.74 -8.51
N GLU A 108 14.89 -2.37 -9.67
CA GLU A 108 14.44 -3.76 -9.90
C GLU A 108 15.09 -4.72 -8.89
N THR A 109 16.40 -4.59 -8.67
CA THR A 109 17.12 -5.41 -7.68
C THR A 109 16.58 -5.22 -6.26
N LEU A 110 16.27 -3.98 -5.88
CA LEU A 110 15.66 -3.67 -4.58
C LEU A 110 14.25 -4.26 -4.46
N ARG A 111 13.45 -4.15 -5.51
CA ARG A 111 12.08 -4.69 -5.57
C ARG A 111 12.06 -6.22 -5.42
N GLU A 112 12.90 -6.92 -6.18
CA GLU A 112 12.99 -8.39 -6.09
C GLU A 112 13.40 -8.83 -4.69
N ARG A 113 14.40 -8.16 -4.09
CA ARG A 113 14.80 -8.44 -2.73
C ARG A 113 13.65 -8.21 -1.74
N HIS A 114 12.94 -7.09 -1.86
CA HIS A 114 11.82 -6.78 -0.97
C HIS A 114 10.68 -7.78 -1.17
N PHE A 115 10.40 -8.20 -2.40
CA PHE A 115 9.42 -9.25 -2.67
C PHE A 115 9.79 -10.59 -2.04
N ASP A 116 11.07 -10.93 -2.02
CA ASP A 116 11.56 -12.16 -1.35
C ASP A 116 11.38 -12.10 0.17
N GLU A 117 11.46 -10.91 0.76
CA GLU A 117 11.38 -10.68 2.21
C GLU A 117 9.94 -10.60 2.75
N ILE A 118 8.93 -10.26 1.92
CA ILE A 118 7.54 -10.22 2.38
C ILE A 118 6.96 -11.62 2.63
N ASP A 119 6.02 -11.70 3.56
CA ASP A 119 5.32 -12.95 3.85
C ASP A 119 4.46 -13.43 2.66
N THR A 120 4.28 -14.72 2.59
CA THR A 120 3.32 -15.34 1.69
C THR A 120 1.89 -15.20 2.21
N VAL A 121 0.90 -15.28 1.33
CA VAL A 121 -0.53 -15.29 1.76
C VAL A 121 -0.79 -16.43 2.74
N THR A 122 -0.15 -17.57 2.58
CA THR A 122 -0.29 -18.70 3.50
C THR A 122 0.23 -18.37 4.90
N GLU A 123 1.38 -17.67 5.00
CA GLU A 123 1.94 -17.20 6.28
C GLU A 123 1.06 -16.14 6.93
N LEU A 124 0.52 -15.21 6.14
CA LEU A 124 -0.41 -14.19 6.63
C LEU A 124 -1.69 -14.81 7.23
N ILE A 125 -2.31 -15.76 6.51
CA ILE A 125 -3.50 -16.48 7.01
C ILE A 125 -3.19 -17.25 8.30
N ALA A 126 -2.00 -17.82 8.42
CA ALA A 126 -1.58 -18.50 9.64
C ALA A 126 -1.47 -17.53 10.83
N LYS A 127 -0.90 -16.34 10.62
CA LYS A 127 -0.81 -15.28 11.66
C LYS A 127 -2.19 -14.80 12.12
N GLU A 128 -3.14 -14.64 11.19
CA GLU A 128 -4.51 -14.23 11.52
C GLU A 128 -5.27 -15.26 12.35
N ALA A 129 -4.95 -16.56 12.18
CA ALA A 129 -5.57 -17.61 12.98
C ALA A 129 -5.18 -17.53 14.47
N ASP A 130 -4.04 -16.91 14.77
CA ASP A 130 -3.56 -16.72 16.13
C ASP A 130 -4.09 -15.42 16.77
N ASP A 131 -4.34 -14.37 15.99
CA ASP A 131 -4.83 -13.06 16.47
C ASP A 131 -5.54 -12.29 15.34
N ASP A 132 -6.82 -11.96 15.56
CA ASP A 132 -7.64 -11.15 14.65
C ASP A 132 -7.04 -9.75 14.35
N GLY A 133 -6.14 -9.24 15.21
CA GLY A 133 -5.41 -7.98 14.99
C GLY A 133 -4.55 -7.97 13.72
N HIS A 134 -4.15 -9.13 13.22
CA HIS A 134 -3.33 -9.26 12.00
C HIS A 134 -4.10 -9.13 10.68
N ILE A 135 -5.44 -9.08 10.71
CA ILE A 135 -6.27 -8.99 9.48
C ILE A 135 -5.92 -7.74 8.67
N LEU A 136 -5.80 -6.58 9.32
CA LEU A 136 -5.45 -5.33 8.64
C LEU A 136 -4.04 -5.39 8.05
N GLU A 137 -3.07 -5.94 8.79
CA GLU A 137 -1.70 -6.14 8.33
C GLU A 137 -1.67 -7.01 7.06
N SER A 138 -2.41 -8.11 7.06
CA SER A 138 -2.54 -9.00 5.90
C SER A 138 -3.11 -8.28 4.68
N ILE A 139 -4.17 -7.50 4.85
CA ILE A 139 -4.77 -6.71 3.77
C ILE A 139 -3.75 -5.73 3.19
N LEU A 140 -3.08 -4.95 4.05
CA LEU A 140 -2.08 -3.97 3.62
C LEU A 140 -0.90 -4.63 2.91
N GLN A 141 -0.44 -5.79 3.36
CA GLN A 141 0.66 -6.51 2.71
C GLN A 141 0.26 -7.12 1.37
N ILE A 142 -0.97 -7.62 1.21
CA ILE A 142 -1.50 -8.07 -0.08
C ILE A 142 -1.61 -6.89 -1.05
N MET A 143 -2.12 -5.74 -0.58
CA MET A 143 -2.16 -4.51 -1.38
C MET A 143 -0.77 -4.06 -1.82
N LEU A 144 0.22 -4.05 -0.90
CA LEU A 144 1.62 -3.73 -1.19
C LEU A 144 2.18 -4.67 -2.26
N SER A 145 1.96 -5.98 -2.11
CA SER A 145 2.43 -6.98 -3.06
C SER A 145 1.91 -6.69 -4.48
N TYR A 146 0.62 -6.41 -4.61
CA TYR A 146 0.00 -6.11 -5.90
C TYR A 146 0.41 -4.73 -6.44
N ALA A 147 0.27 -3.68 -5.65
CA ALA A 147 0.53 -2.31 -6.11
C ALA A 147 2.01 -2.08 -6.48
N LYS A 148 2.93 -2.61 -5.67
CA LYS A 148 4.37 -2.41 -5.86
C LYS A 148 4.99 -3.39 -6.85
N PHE A 149 4.62 -4.67 -6.79
CA PHE A 149 5.27 -5.73 -7.57
C PHE A 149 4.43 -6.26 -8.73
N GLY A 150 3.14 -5.91 -8.81
CA GLY A 150 2.21 -6.42 -9.82
C GLY A 150 1.90 -7.91 -9.67
N ARG A 151 2.25 -8.52 -8.55
CA ARG A 151 2.09 -9.95 -8.28
C ARG A 151 1.91 -10.22 -6.79
N ILE A 152 1.24 -11.33 -6.45
CA ILE A 152 1.00 -11.76 -5.08
C ILE A 152 1.86 -12.99 -4.77
N LYS A 153 2.47 -13.00 -3.58
CA LYS A 153 3.30 -14.11 -3.09
C LYS A 153 2.42 -15.12 -2.34
N TYR A 154 1.88 -16.10 -3.04
CA TYR A 154 0.90 -17.03 -2.46
C TYR A 154 1.48 -18.04 -1.46
N GLY A 155 2.70 -18.54 -1.64
CA GLY A 155 3.32 -19.57 -0.80
C GLY A 155 2.76 -20.98 -0.94
N GLY A 156 1.85 -21.20 -1.90
CA GLY A 156 1.20 -22.46 -2.20
C GLY A 156 0.24 -22.30 -3.37
N GLU A 157 -0.66 -23.26 -3.59
CA GLU A 157 -1.72 -23.07 -4.58
C GLU A 157 -2.64 -21.91 -4.18
N PRO A 158 -2.97 -21.01 -5.12
CA PRO A 158 -3.85 -19.87 -4.83
C PRO A 158 -5.23 -20.39 -4.39
N LYS A 159 -5.49 -20.38 -3.11
CA LYS A 159 -6.85 -20.57 -2.63
C LYS A 159 -7.59 -19.26 -2.84
N THR A 160 -8.78 -19.33 -3.42
CA THR A 160 -9.68 -18.19 -3.53
C THR A 160 -10.18 -17.82 -2.14
N ASP A 161 -9.37 -17.05 -1.39
CA ASP A 161 -9.79 -16.48 -0.12
C ASP A 161 -10.69 -15.28 -0.38
N GLU A 162 -11.75 -15.12 0.39
CA GLU A 162 -12.65 -13.97 0.29
C GLU A 162 -11.93 -12.64 0.53
N ARG A 163 -10.85 -12.63 1.32
CA ARG A 163 -10.03 -11.45 1.57
C ARG A 163 -9.25 -11.01 0.34
N ILE A 164 -8.67 -11.97 -0.41
CA ILE A 164 -7.98 -11.67 -1.68
C ILE A 164 -8.99 -11.05 -2.65
N LYS A 165 -10.19 -11.62 -2.75
CA LYS A 165 -11.27 -11.05 -3.57
C LYS A 165 -11.66 -9.64 -3.11
N THR A 166 -11.71 -9.41 -1.80
CA THR A 166 -12.01 -8.07 -1.24
C THR A 166 -10.92 -7.07 -1.63
N VAL A 167 -9.64 -7.43 -1.49
CA VAL A 167 -8.52 -6.55 -1.85
C VAL A 167 -8.51 -6.27 -3.35
N PHE A 168 -8.69 -7.27 -4.20
CA PHE A 168 -8.80 -7.05 -5.65
C PHE A 168 -10.01 -6.20 -6.01
N GLY A 169 -11.16 -6.42 -5.39
CA GLY A 169 -12.33 -5.57 -5.58
C GLY A 169 -12.12 -4.11 -5.18
N LEU A 170 -11.17 -3.82 -4.29
CA LEU A 170 -10.79 -2.45 -3.90
C LEU A 170 -9.77 -1.81 -4.87
N ILE A 171 -8.97 -2.62 -5.57
CA ILE A 171 -7.91 -2.14 -6.47
C ILE A 171 -8.39 -2.05 -7.92
N ASP A 172 -9.27 -2.94 -8.36
CA ASP A 172 -9.77 -2.99 -9.75
C ASP A 172 -10.82 -1.90 -10.06
N ASP A 173 -11.10 -1.02 -9.13
CA ASP A 173 -12.02 0.08 -9.25
C ASP A 173 -11.31 1.43 -9.31
#